data_37bdbb900db049eaf1fdb822e31ea817
#
_entry.id   37bdbb900db049eaf1fdb822e31ea817
#
_cell.length_a   1.000
_cell.length_b   1.000
_cell.length_c   1.000
_cell.angle_alpha   90.00
_cell.angle_beta   90.00
_cell.angle_gamma   90.00
#
_symmetry.space_group_name_H-M   'P 1'
#
loop_
_entity.id
_entity.type
_entity.pdbx_description
1 polymer ?
#
loop_
_entity_poly.entity_id
_entity_poly.type
_entity_poly.pdbx_seq_one_letter_code
_entity_poly.pdbx_strand_id
1 'polypeptide(L)'
;MAEVIVAFDVASADEARRLADRLPGLSWAKIGPMVLLTEGGTALIGELRGRGVKVFLDCKWHDIPNTVAGAVRAAAALGVDLVTVHGLGGREMVQAAVQARGAMRVAGVSVLTSHTAGSFAAATGRAGVVDLGEEVARLAGLLVDAGVDAIVTSPHEIARVRALAGPDRWIVVPGIRPVGSPAGDQRRTATPQEAVAAGATHLVVGRPVIEAREPRAVYQALCDAIA
;
A
#
# COMPACT_ATOMS: atom_id res chain seq x y z
N MET A 1 6.05 2.10 -16.38
CA MET A 1 6.18 3.42 -15.75
C MET A 1 5.70 3.28 -14.30
N ALA A 2 6.39 3.88 -13.33
CA ALA A 2 5.94 3.86 -11.94
C ALA A 2 4.80 4.88 -11.72
N GLU A 3 3.94 4.66 -10.71
CA GLU A 3 2.81 5.54 -10.37
C GLU A 3 2.90 6.01 -8.92
N VAL A 4 2.41 7.24 -8.64
CA VAL A 4 2.32 7.80 -7.29
C VAL A 4 0.91 7.58 -6.73
N ILE A 5 0.84 7.00 -5.54
CA ILE A 5 -0.39 6.81 -4.77
C ILE A 5 -0.37 7.79 -3.60
N VAL A 6 -1.32 8.69 -3.51
CA VAL A 6 -1.45 9.60 -2.36
C VAL A 6 -2.26 8.92 -1.25
N ALA A 7 -1.66 8.77 -0.06
CA ALA A 7 -2.34 8.22 1.09
C ALA A 7 -3.20 9.29 1.77
N PHE A 8 -4.51 9.09 1.77
CA PHE A 8 -5.50 9.97 2.40
C PHE A 8 -5.67 9.60 3.88
N ASP A 9 -4.58 9.74 4.65
CA ASP A 9 -4.57 9.45 6.08
C ASP A 9 -5.00 10.71 6.85
N VAL A 10 -6.26 11.12 6.67
CA VAL A 10 -6.92 12.31 7.25
C VAL A 10 -8.07 11.89 8.16
N ALA A 11 -8.60 12.84 8.97
CA ALA A 11 -9.55 12.52 10.04
C ALA A 11 -10.98 12.24 9.55
N SER A 12 -11.36 12.64 8.33
CA SER A 12 -12.73 12.47 7.83
C SER A 12 -12.80 12.36 6.32
N ALA A 13 -13.94 11.84 5.81
CA ALA A 13 -14.22 11.81 4.39
C ALA A 13 -14.31 13.23 3.78
N ASP A 14 -14.76 14.23 4.56
CA ASP A 14 -14.81 15.62 4.10
C ASP A 14 -13.42 16.24 3.93
N GLU A 15 -12.48 15.93 4.81
CA GLU A 15 -11.08 16.32 4.62
C GLU A 15 -10.48 15.63 3.39
N ALA A 16 -10.79 14.35 3.19
CA ALA A 16 -10.36 13.61 2.01
C ALA A 16 -10.91 14.23 0.71
N ARG A 17 -12.17 14.69 0.69
CA ARG A 17 -12.77 15.42 -0.44
C ARG A 17 -12.02 16.70 -0.74
N ARG A 18 -11.79 17.52 0.30
CA ARG A 18 -11.01 18.79 0.18
C ARG A 18 -9.59 18.55 -0.31
N LEU A 19 -8.95 17.46 0.13
CA LEU A 19 -7.63 17.08 -0.36
C LEU A 19 -7.66 16.70 -1.84
N ALA A 20 -8.66 15.91 -2.26
CA ALA A 20 -8.83 15.52 -3.67
C ALA A 20 -9.07 16.75 -4.56
N ASP A 21 -9.81 17.75 -4.09
CA ASP A 21 -10.04 19.01 -4.82
C ASP A 21 -8.74 19.81 -5.02
N ARG A 22 -7.79 19.69 -4.08
CA ARG A 22 -6.45 20.32 -4.17
C ARG A 22 -5.44 19.55 -5.02
N LEU A 23 -5.81 18.37 -5.53
CA LEU A 23 -4.94 17.47 -6.31
C LEU A 23 -5.53 17.18 -7.70
N PRO A 24 -5.70 18.20 -8.58
CA PRO A 24 -6.16 17.96 -9.94
C PRO A 24 -5.16 17.07 -10.69
N GLY A 25 -5.68 16.05 -11.40
CA GLY A 25 -4.86 15.05 -12.10
C GLY A 25 -4.35 13.92 -11.20
N LEU A 26 -4.89 13.79 -9.97
CA LEU A 26 -4.60 12.67 -9.10
C LEU A 26 -4.94 11.35 -9.79
N SER A 27 -3.97 10.42 -9.89
CA SER A 27 -4.18 9.10 -10.52
C SER A 27 -4.68 8.06 -9.51
N TRP A 28 -4.13 8.07 -8.28
CA TRP A 28 -4.43 7.09 -7.24
C TRP A 28 -4.62 7.72 -5.87
N ALA A 29 -5.66 7.30 -5.16
CA ALA A 29 -5.87 7.59 -3.74
C ALA A 29 -5.87 6.31 -2.91
N LYS A 30 -5.06 6.26 -1.84
CA LYS A 30 -5.13 5.19 -0.84
C LYS A 30 -6.09 5.61 0.29
N ILE A 31 -7.13 4.81 0.50
CA ILE A 31 -8.08 4.96 1.59
C ILE A 31 -7.80 3.87 2.62
N GLY A 32 -7.47 4.28 3.84
CA GLY A 32 -7.28 3.40 4.98
C GLY A 32 -8.48 3.41 5.94
N PRO A 33 -8.42 2.62 7.03
CA PRO A 33 -9.49 2.54 8.04
C PRO A 33 -9.85 3.91 8.66
N MET A 34 -8.89 4.83 8.78
CA MET A 34 -9.12 6.16 9.35
C MET A 34 -10.23 6.93 8.62
N VAL A 35 -10.24 6.89 7.30
CA VAL A 35 -11.27 7.56 6.47
C VAL A 35 -12.44 6.63 6.22
N LEU A 36 -12.19 5.36 5.92
CA LEU A 36 -13.22 4.39 5.57
C LEU A 36 -14.32 4.27 6.63
N LEU A 37 -13.95 4.33 7.92
CA LEU A 37 -14.86 4.18 9.05
C LEU A 37 -15.55 5.49 9.47
N THR A 38 -15.28 6.59 8.80
CA THR A 38 -15.99 7.86 9.04
C THR A 38 -17.29 7.92 8.24
N GLU A 39 -18.20 8.80 8.64
CA GLU A 39 -19.41 9.08 7.87
C GLU A 39 -19.06 9.49 6.44
N GLY A 40 -19.68 8.84 5.46
CA GLY A 40 -19.39 9.06 4.04
C GLY A 40 -18.10 8.41 3.52
N GLY A 41 -17.34 7.67 4.36
CA GLY A 41 -16.06 7.06 3.95
C GLY A 41 -16.19 6.06 2.81
N THR A 42 -17.24 5.24 2.79
CA THR A 42 -17.52 4.33 1.66
C THR A 42 -18.02 5.07 0.42
N ALA A 43 -18.83 6.12 0.59
CA ALA A 43 -19.32 6.94 -0.52
C ALA A 43 -18.16 7.65 -1.25
N LEU A 44 -17.15 8.08 -0.51
CA LEU A 44 -15.93 8.71 -1.06
C LEU A 44 -15.26 7.84 -2.13
N ILE A 45 -15.30 6.51 -2.01
CA ILE A 45 -14.74 5.59 -3.02
C ILE A 45 -15.41 5.82 -4.37
N GLY A 46 -16.74 5.86 -4.40
CA GLY A 46 -17.52 6.13 -5.62
C GLY A 46 -17.26 7.52 -6.19
N GLU A 47 -17.13 8.53 -5.33
CA GLU A 47 -16.85 9.92 -5.72
C GLU A 47 -15.47 10.07 -6.37
N LEU A 48 -14.42 9.46 -5.79
CA LEU A 48 -13.07 9.45 -6.35
C LEU A 48 -13.04 8.75 -7.71
N ARG A 49 -13.72 7.60 -7.83
CA ARG A 49 -13.83 6.88 -9.10
C ARG A 49 -14.58 7.68 -10.16
N GLY A 50 -15.64 8.40 -9.78
CA GLY A 50 -16.36 9.30 -10.68
C GLY A 50 -15.48 10.44 -11.23
N ARG A 51 -14.38 10.77 -10.55
CA ARG A 51 -13.34 11.72 -11.01
C ARG A 51 -12.22 11.05 -11.81
N GLY A 52 -12.29 9.74 -12.08
CA GLY A 52 -11.25 8.97 -12.76
C GLY A 52 -10.07 8.58 -11.89
N VAL A 53 -10.16 8.76 -10.56
CA VAL A 53 -9.13 8.38 -9.61
C VAL A 53 -9.25 6.90 -9.28
N LYS A 54 -8.18 6.14 -9.42
CA LYS A 54 -8.10 4.75 -8.97
C LYS A 54 -8.01 4.69 -7.44
N VAL A 55 -8.70 3.73 -6.83
CA VAL A 55 -8.78 3.61 -5.38
C VAL A 55 -8.03 2.39 -4.88
N PHE A 56 -7.07 2.63 -4.00
CA PHE A 56 -6.36 1.62 -3.22
C PHE A 56 -6.95 1.55 -1.80
N LEU A 57 -7.70 0.48 -1.48
CA LEU A 57 -8.25 0.25 -0.15
C LEU A 57 -7.25 -0.52 0.71
N ASP A 58 -6.63 0.19 1.66
CA ASP A 58 -5.50 -0.32 2.45
C ASP A 58 -5.93 -0.70 3.88
N CYS A 59 -6.66 -1.81 4.02
CA CYS A 59 -7.14 -2.35 5.30
C CYS A 59 -6.28 -3.47 5.88
N LYS A 60 -5.35 -4.02 5.10
CA LYS A 60 -4.45 -5.13 5.49
C LYS A 60 -5.19 -6.29 6.16
N TRP A 61 -6.29 -6.74 5.54
CA TRP A 61 -7.12 -7.80 6.10
C TRP A 61 -6.32 -9.02 6.53
N HIS A 62 -6.59 -9.46 7.76
CA HIS A 62 -5.96 -10.60 8.39
C HIS A 62 -7.00 -11.28 9.28
N ASP A 63 -7.68 -12.29 8.75
CA ASP A 63 -8.76 -13.03 9.38
C ASP A 63 -8.83 -14.44 8.76
N ILE A 64 -9.77 -15.28 9.14
CA ILE A 64 -9.99 -16.57 8.48
C ILE A 64 -10.34 -16.40 7.00
N PRO A 65 -10.01 -17.39 6.13
CA PRO A 65 -10.11 -17.26 4.68
C PRO A 65 -11.47 -16.79 4.17
N ASN A 66 -12.56 -17.33 4.71
CA ASN A 66 -13.91 -16.97 4.28
C ASN A 66 -14.28 -15.51 4.59
N THR A 67 -13.87 -14.99 5.75
CA THR A 67 -14.09 -13.59 6.16
C THR A 67 -13.34 -12.64 5.23
N VAL A 68 -12.05 -12.93 4.95
CA VAL A 68 -11.24 -12.12 4.05
C VAL A 68 -11.80 -12.16 2.62
N ALA A 69 -12.20 -13.31 2.11
CA ALA A 69 -12.85 -13.43 0.82
C ALA A 69 -14.15 -12.60 0.74
N GLY A 70 -14.94 -12.58 1.81
CA GLY A 70 -16.14 -11.74 1.93
C GLY A 70 -15.82 -10.25 1.84
N ALA A 71 -14.80 -9.78 2.59
CA ALA A 71 -14.33 -8.39 2.58
C ALA A 71 -13.81 -7.98 1.19
N VAL A 72 -13.05 -8.85 0.53
CA VAL A 72 -12.54 -8.63 -0.84
C VAL A 72 -13.69 -8.50 -1.85
N ARG A 73 -14.71 -9.37 -1.78
CA ARG A 73 -15.90 -9.24 -2.64
C ARG A 73 -16.65 -7.93 -2.39
N ALA A 74 -16.80 -7.52 -1.13
CA ALA A 74 -17.43 -6.25 -0.79
C ALA A 74 -16.67 -5.05 -1.37
N ALA A 75 -15.34 -5.05 -1.27
CA ALA A 75 -14.49 -4.01 -1.87
C ALA A 75 -14.61 -4.00 -3.41
N ALA A 76 -14.65 -5.18 -4.05
CA ALA A 76 -14.85 -5.28 -5.49
C ALA A 76 -16.22 -4.71 -5.92
N ALA A 77 -17.27 -4.92 -5.13
CA ALA A 77 -18.60 -4.33 -5.39
C ALA A 77 -18.61 -2.79 -5.25
N LEU A 78 -17.76 -2.21 -4.41
CA LEU A 78 -17.53 -0.76 -4.32
C LEU A 78 -16.71 -0.22 -5.50
N GLY A 79 -16.14 -1.11 -6.32
CA GLY A 79 -15.32 -0.76 -7.48
C GLY A 79 -13.89 -0.35 -7.12
N VAL A 80 -13.37 -0.77 -5.99
CA VAL A 80 -11.96 -0.58 -5.62
C VAL A 80 -11.03 -1.25 -6.64
N ASP A 81 -9.89 -0.64 -6.92
CA ASP A 81 -8.93 -1.12 -7.92
C ASP A 81 -7.83 -2.01 -7.31
N LEU A 82 -7.48 -1.76 -6.04
CA LEU A 82 -6.44 -2.49 -5.30
C LEU A 82 -6.83 -2.62 -3.82
N VAL A 83 -6.62 -3.80 -3.22
CA VAL A 83 -6.79 -4.02 -1.77
C VAL A 83 -5.55 -4.64 -1.15
N THR A 84 -5.39 -4.51 0.18
CA THR A 84 -4.34 -5.21 0.92
C THR A 84 -4.87 -6.35 1.78
N VAL A 85 -4.11 -7.45 1.77
CA VAL A 85 -4.22 -8.56 2.74
C VAL A 85 -2.86 -8.80 3.39
N HIS A 86 -2.81 -9.30 4.62
CA HIS A 86 -1.54 -9.50 5.31
C HIS A 86 -0.97 -10.90 5.06
N GLY A 87 0.31 -11.02 4.69
CA GLY A 87 0.98 -12.29 4.40
C GLY A 87 1.03 -13.25 5.59
N LEU A 88 1.00 -12.73 6.83
CA LEU A 88 0.94 -13.55 8.04
C LEU A 88 -0.38 -14.33 8.18
N GLY A 89 -1.42 -13.99 7.43
CA GLY A 89 -2.66 -14.79 7.38
C GLY A 89 -2.50 -16.15 6.70
N GLY A 90 -1.34 -16.39 6.10
CA GLY A 90 -1.01 -17.68 5.48
C GLY A 90 -1.56 -17.87 4.08
N ARG A 91 -1.14 -18.98 3.44
CA ARG A 91 -1.44 -19.28 2.03
C ARG A 91 -2.94 -19.36 1.75
N GLU A 92 -3.68 -20.08 2.59
CA GLU A 92 -5.11 -20.32 2.36
C GLU A 92 -5.92 -19.01 2.38
N MET A 93 -5.64 -18.12 3.35
CA MET A 93 -6.30 -16.82 3.44
C MET A 93 -5.99 -15.96 2.22
N VAL A 94 -4.72 -15.89 1.80
CA VAL A 94 -4.31 -15.10 0.64
C VAL A 94 -4.92 -15.64 -0.65
N GLN A 95 -4.94 -16.96 -0.84
CA GLN A 95 -5.57 -17.60 -2.01
C GLN A 95 -7.08 -17.32 -2.06
N ALA A 96 -7.76 -17.37 -0.91
CA ALA A 96 -9.19 -17.04 -0.83
C ALA A 96 -9.46 -15.58 -1.24
N ALA A 97 -8.60 -14.65 -0.83
CA ALA A 97 -8.65 -13.25 -1.26
C ALA A 97 -8.44 -13.10 -2.77
N VAL A 98 -7.42 -13.76 -3.32
CA VAL A 98 -7.09 -13.73 -4.76
C VAL A 98 -8.25 -14.29 -5.59
N GLN A 99 -8.87 -15.39 -5.17
CA GLN A 99 -10.03 -15.99 -5.87
C GLN A 99 -11.27 -15.08 -5.83
N ALA A 100 -11.42 -14.29 -4.76
CA ALA A 100 -12.59 -13.43 -4.55
C ALA A 100 -12.50 -12.05 -5.24
N ARG A 101 -11.34 -11.67 -5.80
CA ARG A 101 -11.04 -10.28 -6.21
C ARG A 101 -11.79 -9.76 -7.45
N GLY A 102 -12.32 -10.66 -8.32
CA GLY A 102 -12.87 -10.24 -9.61
C GLY A 102 -11.81 -9.58 -10.49
N ALA A 103 -12.12 -8.40 -11.03
CA ALA A 103 -11.18 -7.58 -11.81
C ALA A 103 -10.22 -6.72 -10.96
N MET A 104 -10.49 -6.58 -9.66
CA MET A 104 -9.65 -5.86 -8.70
C MET A 104 -8.32 -6.59 -8.47
N ARG A 105 -7.27 -5.86 -8.07
CA ARG A 105 -5.99 -6.45 -7.69
C ARG A 105 -5.89 -6.66 -6.19
N VAL A 106 -5.16 -7.70 -5.78
CA VAL A 106 -4.82 -7.98 -4.38
C VAL A 106 -3.33 -7.76 -4.16
N ALA A 107 -2.99 -6.90 -3.21
CA ALA A 107 -1.63 -6.69 -2.72
C ALA A 107 -1.42 -7.44 -1.40
N GLY A 108 -0.41 -8.30 -1.37
CA GLY A 108 0.03 -8.96 -0.15
C GLY A 108 1.02 -8.11 0.63
N VAL A 109 0.76 -7.86 1.91
CA VAL A 109 1.68 -7.13 2.79
C VAL A 109 2.69 -8.11 3.40
N SER A 110 3.98 -7.82 3.25
CA SER A 110 5.05 -8.63 3.84
C SER A 110 5.25 -8.31 5.33
N VAL A 111 6.22 -7.50 5.69
CA VAL A 111 6.45 -7.02 7.05
C VAL A 111 6.12 -5.53 7.12
N LEU A 112 5.38 -5.11 8.14
CA LEU A 112 5.05 -3.70 8.33
C LEU A 112 6.31 -2.87 8.56
N THR A 113 6.38 -1.69 7.95
CA THR A 113 7.56 -0.80 8.01
C THR A 113 7.86 -0.25 9.40
N SER A 114 6.91 -0.35 10.33
CA SER A 114 7.06 0.03 11.74
C SER A 114 7.80 -1.01 12.58
N HIS A 115 7.90 -2.27 12.12
CA HIS A 115 8.60 -3.31 12.87
C HIS A 115 10.12 -3.13 12.85
N THR A 116 10.70 -3.34 14.05
CA THR A 116 12.10 -3.73 14.21
C THR A 116 12.20 -5.25 14.28
N ALA A 117 13.41 -5.82 14.17
CA ALA A 117 13.64 -7.26 14.35
C ALA A 117 13.06 -7.76 15.69
N GLY A 118 13.31 -7.03 16.77
CA GLY A 118 12.80 -7.40 18.11
C GLY A 118 11.27 -7.32 18.22
N SER A 119 10.64 -6.26 17.71
CA SER A 119 9.17 -6.16 17.77
C SER A 119 8.48 -7.19 16.87
N PHE A 120 9.07 -7.55 15.74
CA PHE A 120 8.55 -8.61 14.89
C PHE A 120 8.69 -9.99 15.56
N ALA A 121 9.85 -10.27 16.16
CA ALA A 121 10.06 -11.50 16.93
C ALA A 121 9.03 -11.65 18.05
N ALA A 122 8.84 -10.60 18.86
CA ALA A 122 7.85 -10.59 19.93
C ALA A 122 6.41 -10.82 19.42
N ALA A 123 6.01 -10.13 18.34
CA ALA A 123 4.67 -10.25 17.76
C ALA A 123 4.39 -11.63 17.14
N THR A 124 5.42 -12.34 16.68
CA THR A 124 5.30 -13.64 16.02
C THR A 124 5.70 -14.84 16.90
N GLY A 125 6.07 -14.59 18.15
CA GLY A 125 6.51 -15.64 19.10
C GLY A 125 7.83 -16.30 18.71
N ARG A 126 8.67 -15.64 17.92
CA ARG A 126 9.96 -16.19 17.50
C ARG A 126 11.03 -15.98 18.54
N ALA A 127 11.81 -17.02 18.82
CA ALA A 127 12.98 -16.96 19.68
C ALA A 127 14.24 -16.57 18.85
N GLY A 128 15.15 -15.83 19.49
CA GLY A 128 16.45 -15.47 18.90
C GLY A 128 16.41 -14.21 18.03
N VAL A 129 17.51 -14.01 17.28
CA VAL A 129 17.66 -12.87 16.38
C VAL A 129 16.89 -13.12 15.08
N VAL A 130 15.96 -12.23 14.75
CA VAL A 130 15.21 -12.28 13.50
C VAL A 130 15.86 -11.35 12.48
N ASP A 131 16.16 -11.87 11.31
CA ASP A 131 16.51 -11.07 10.14
C ASP A 131 15.22 -10.67 9.40
N LEU A 132 14.89 -9.37 9.43
CA LEU A 132 13.69 -8.86 8.77
C LEU A 132 13.74 -9.03 7.25
N GLY A 133 14.92 -8.96 6.64
CA GLY A 133 15.08 -9.17 5.21
C GLY A 133 14.72 -10.61 4.80
N GLU A 134 15.15 -11.60 5.61
CA GLU A 134 14.77 -13.00 5.39
C GLU A 134 13.27 -13.23 5.59
N GLU A 135 12.66 -12.58 6.61
CA GLU A 135 11.22 -12.68 6.82
C GLU A 135 10.40 -12.04 5.70
N VAL A 136 10.85 -10.88 5.19
CA VAL A 136 10.24 -10.26 4.02
C VAL A 136 10.35 -11.19 2.81
N ALA A 137 11.50 -11.81 2.56
CA ALA A 137 11.67 -12.74 1.46
C ALA A 137 10.77 -13.98 1.59
N ARG A 138 10.70 -14.55 2.79
CA ARG A 138 9.83 -15.72 3.08
C ARG A 138 8.35 -15.39 2.84
N LEU A 139 7.88 -14.23 3.34
CA LEU A 139 6.50 -13.79 3.13
C LEU A 139 6.24 -13.43 1.67
N ALA A 140 7.19 -12.77 0.99
CA ALA A 140 7.08 -12.47 -0.43
C ALA A 140 6.96 -13.75 -1.27
N GLY A 141 7.75 -14.78 -0.99
CA GLY A 141 7.63 -16.10 -1.63
C GLY A 141 6.24 -16.72 -1.43
N LEU A 142 5.73 -16.73 -0.18
CA LEU A 142 4.38 -17.20 0.10
C LEU A 142 3.31 -16.43 -0.70
N LEU A 143 3.42 -15.11 -0.78
CA LEU A 143 2.49 -14.24 -1.49
C LEU A 143 2.53 -14.48 -3.01
N VAL A 144 3.74 -14.65 -3.57
CA VAL A 144 3.93 -15.01 -4.98
C VAL A 144 3.25 -16.35 -5.29
N ASP A 145 3.50 -17.36 -4.47
CA ASP A 145 2.91 -18.71 -4.63
C ASP A 145 1.40 -18.72 -4.44
N ALA A 146 0.87 -17.81 -3.61
CA ALA A 146 -0.58 -17.64 -3.43
C ALA A 146 -1.25 -16.87 -4.57
N GLY A 147 -0.48 -16.28 -5.49
CA GLY A 147 -0.98 -15.66 -6.71
C GLY A 147 -1.41 -14.20 -6.56
N VAL A 148 -0.86 -13.43 -5.58
CA VAL A 148 -1.16 -12.00 -5.47
C VAL A 148 -0.71 -11.22 -6.70
N ASP A 149 -1.39 -10.11 -6.99
CA ASP A 149 -1.07 -9.23 -8.12
C ASP A 149 0.02 -8.20 -7.77
N ALA A 150 0.19 -7.92 -6.46
CA ALA A 150 1.12 -6.93 -5.94
C ALA A 150 1.70 -7.35 -4.60
N ILE A 151 2.88 -6.82 -4.24
CA ILE A 151 3.50 -7.01 -2.92
C ILE A 151 3.81 -5.64 -2.33
N VAL A 152 3.36 -5.44 -1.08
CA VAL A 152 3.72 -4.26 -0.28
C VAL A 152 4.97 -4.59 0.52
N THR A 153 6.02 -3.78 0.33
CA THR A 153 7.31 -3.96 1.02
C THR A 153 7.93 -2.62 1.40
N SER A 154 8.93 -2.64 2.28
CA SER A 154 9.66 -1.43 2.63
C SER A 154 10.68 -1.05 1.55
N PRO A 155 11.16 0.21 1.53
CA PRO A 155 12.20 0.64 0.60
C PRO A 155 13.45 -0.23 0.60
N HIS A 156 13.86 -0.74 1.76
CA HIS A 156 15.12 -1.48 1.92
C HIS A 156 15.10 -2.86 1.24
N GLU A 157 13.92 -3.46 1.06
CA GLU A 157 13.77 -4.81 0.53
C GLU A 157 13.24 -4.86 -0.91
N ILE A 158 13.09 -3.71 -1.60
CA ILE A 158 12.51 -3.63 -2.95
C ILE A 158 13.21 -4.58 -3.93
N ALA A 159 14.53 -4.49 -4.04
CA ALA A 159 15.30 -5.29 -5.01
C ALA A 159 15.15 -6.80 -4.74
N ARG A 160 15.16 -7.19 -3.46
CA ARG A 160 14.97 -8.58 -3.04
C ARG A 160 13.57 -9.10 -3.38
N VAL A 161 12.54 -8.29 -3.09
CA VAL A 161 11.15 -8.64 -3.42
C VAL A 161 10.92 -8.65 -4.92
N ARG A 162 11.52 -7.73 -5.67
CA ARG A 162 11.45 -7.71 -7.15
C ARG A 162 12.03 -8.99 -7.75
N ALA A 163 13.17 -9.47 -7.24
CA ALA A 163 13.78 -10.72 -7.70
C ALA A 163 12.85 -11.94 -7.50
N LEU A 164 12.08 -11.97 -6.41
CA LEU A 164 11.12 -13.04 -6.11
C LEU A 164 9.80 -12.89 -6.88
N ALA A 165 9.32 -11.64 -7.01
CA ALA A 165 8.01 -11.34 -7.60
C ALA A 165 8.01 -11.47 -9.14
N GLY A 166 9.18 -11.43 -9.78
CA GLY A 166 9.31 -11.34 -11.24
C GLY A 166 8.93 -9.96 -11.78
N PRO A 167 8.95 -9.75 -13.10
CA PRO A 167 8.76 -8.43 -13.71
C PRO A 167 7.29 -7.94 -13.67
N ASP A 168 6.32 -8.83 -13.70
CA ASP A 168 4.92 -8.51 -13.97
C ASP A 168 4.13 -8.04 -12.73
N ARG A 169 4.55 -8.47 -11.53
CA ARG A 169 3.86 -8.08 -10.29
C ARG A 169 4.20 -6.66 -9.88
N TRP A 170 3.22 -5.98 -9.32
CA TRP A 170 3.44 -4.67 -8.75
C TRP A 170 4.22 -4.76 -7.44
N ILE A 171 5.16 -3.84 -7.25
CA ILE A 171 5.85 -3.61 -5.98
C ILE A 171 5.37 -2.25 -5.46
N VAL A 172 4.57 -2.30 -4.40
CA VAL A 172 3.96 -1.13 -3.76
C VAL A 172 4.80 -0.75 -2.54
N VAL A 173 5.30 0.48 -2.52
CA VAL A 173 6.31 0.89 -1.52
C VAL A 173 5.83 2.13 -0.76
N PRO A 174 5.46 1.99 0.53
CA PRO A 174 5.26 3.11 1.44
C PRO A 174 6.60 3.63 1.97
N GLY A 175 6.56 4.76 2.69
CA GLY A 175 7.78 5.34 3.29
C GLY A 175 8.61 6.16 2.30
N ILE A 176 8.05 6.54 1.18
CA ILE A 176 8.70 7.41 0.20
C ILE A 176 8.76 8.85 0.73
N ARG A 177 9.93 9.46 0.59
CA ARG A 177 10.21 10.84 1.02
C ARG A 177 10.94 11.60 -0.08
N PRO A 178 10.42 12.74 -0.54
CA PRO A 178 11.21 13.67 -1.35
C PRO A 178 12.49 14.07 -0.62
N VAL A 179 13.52 14.44 -1.37
CA VAL A 179 14.78 14.92 -0.80
C VAL A 179 14.51 16.13 0.12
N GLY A 180 15.08 16.12 1.33
CA GLY A 180 14.90 17.17 2.32
C GLY A 180 13.62 17.08 3.18
N SER A 181 12.76 16.09 2.94
CA SER A 181 11.57 15.88 3.78
C SER A 181 11.90 15.15 5.09
N PRO A 182 11.25 15.48 6.23
CA PRO A 182 11.43 14.76 7.48
C PRO A 182 11.03 13.28 7.37
N ALA A 183 11.80 12.39 7.99
CA ALA A 183 11.49 10.96 8.03
C ALA A 183 10.20 10.64 8.82
N GLY A 184 9.91 11.45 9.85
CA GLY A 184 8.77 11.23 10.76
C GLY A 184 8.90 9.92 11.53
N ASP A 185 7.80 9.16 11.61
CA ASP A 185 7.74 7.83 12.23
C ASP A 185 8.21 6.69 11.31
N GLN A 186 8.50 6.98 10.04
CA GLN A 186 9.01 6.00 9.09
C GLN A 186 10.50 5.76 9.32
N ARG A 187 10.85 4.56 9.75
CA ARG A 187 12.24 4.16 10.04
C ARG A 187 13.01 3.72 8.80
N ARG A 188 12.29 3.35 7.73
CA ARG A 188 12.83 2.83 6.48
C ARG A 188 12.28 3.66 5.34
N THR A 189 13.05 4.62 4.84
CA THR A 189 12.64 5.58 3.80
C THR A 189 13.57 5.52 2.60
N ALA A 190 13.08 5.93 1.44
CA ALA A 190 13.85 6.18 0.22
C ALA A 190 13.26 7.35 -0.55
N THR A 191 14.05 7.93 -1.43
CA THR A 191 13.57 8.89 -2.43
C THR A 191 12.75 8.17 -3.51
N PRO A 192 11.88 8.88 -4.27
CA PRO A 192 11.15 8.30 -5.39
C PRO A 192 12.07 7.61 -6.40
N GLN A 193 13.17 8.28 -6.77
CA GLN A 193 14.13 7.78 -7.76
C GLN A 193 14.82 6.50 -7.29
N GLU A 194 15.31 6.46 -6.04
CA GLU A 194 15.92 5.27 -5.46
C GLU A 194 14.96 4.08 -5.45
N ALA A 195 13.70 4.32 -5.06
CA ALA A 195 12.69 3.27 -5.02
C ALA A 195 12.37 2.70 -6.40
N VAL A 196 12.21 3.56 -7.41
CA VAL A 196 11.96 3.14 -8.81
C VAL A 196 13.16 2.41 -9.38
N ALA A 197 14.38 2.91 -9.16
CA ALA A 197 15.62 2.25 -9.61
C ALA A 197 15.79 0.85 -8.99
N ALA A 198 15.32 0.65 -7.74
CA ALA A 198 15.31 -0.65 -7.08
C ALA A 198 14.18 -1.58 -7.56
N GLY A 199 13.22 -1.10 -8.37
CA GLY A 199 12.16 -1.91 -8.98
C GLY A 199 10.75 -1.67 -8.41
N ALA A 200 10.51 -0.60 -7.66
CA ALA A 200 9.16 -0.20 -7.26
C ALA A 200 8.31 0.20 -8.47
N THR A 201 7.03 -0.14 -8.46
CA THR A 201 6.06 0.26 -9.48
C THR A 201 5.03 1.25 -8.97
N HIS A 202 4.77 1.25 -7.67
CA HIS A 202 3.80 2.14 -7.04
C HIS A 202 4.38 2.71 -5.75
N LEU A 203 4.42 4.02 -5.65
CA LEU A 203 5.00 4.76 -4.54
C LEU A 203 3.89 5.36 -3.68
N VAL A 204 3.77 4.92 -2.42
CA VAL A 204 2.75 5.44 -1.50
C VAL A 204 3.33 6.61 -0.70
N VAL A 205 2.73 7.78 -0.87
CA VAL A 205 3.14 9.03 -0.23
C VAL A 205 1.96 9.62 0.56
N GLY A 206 2.14 9.83 1.85
CA GLY A 206 1.14 10.45 2.74
C GLY A 206 1.54 11.87 3.12
N ARG A 207 2.02 12.05 4.35
CA ARG A 207 2.37 13.35 4.96
C ARG A 207 3.10 14.35 4.07
N PRO A 208 4.12 13.99 3.28
CA PRO A 208 4.77 14.94 2.39
C PRO A 208 3.81 15.67 1.45
N VAL A 209 2.70 15.04 1.08
CA VAL A 209 1.66 15.65 0.23
C VAL A 209 0.55 16.25 1.07
N ILE A 210 -0.01 15.51 2.04
CA ILE A 210 -1.23 15.93 2.75
C ILE A 210 -1.00 17.11 3.70
N GLU A 211 0.21 17.22 4.29
CA GLU A 211 0.59 18.32 5.19
C GLU A 211 1.24 19.51 4.45
N ALA A 212 1.47 19.38 3.15
CA ALA A 212 2.08 20.44 2.37
C ALA A 212 1.17 21.68 2.27
N ARG A 213 1.76 22.86 2.32
CA ARG A 213 1.06 24.10 1.99
C ARG A 213 0.49 24.06 0.57
N GLU A 214 1.27 23.53 -0.37
CA GLU A 214 0.93 23.39 -1.79
C GLU A 214 0.97 21.90 -2.21
N PRO A 215 -0.06 21.07 -1.86
CA PRO A 215 -0.05 19.61 -2.13
C PRO A 215 0.12 19.28 -3.60
N ARG A 216 -0.50 20.09 -4.49
CA ARG A 216 -0.40 19.90 -5.95
C ARG A 216 1.05 19.98 -6.43
N ALA A 217 1.81 20.98 -5.97
CA ALA A 217 3.20 21.15 -6.38
C ALA A 217 4.06 19.98 -5.93
N VAL A 218 3.85 19.48 -4.69
CA VAL A 218 4.57 18.31 -4.18
C VAL A 218 4.19 17.05 -4.95
N TYR A 219 2.90 16.83 -5.22
CA TYR A 219 2.43 15.69 -6.00
C TYR A 219 3.03 15.69 -7.42
N GLN A 220 3.00 16.83 -8.10
CA GLN A 220 3.58 16.97 -9.45
C GLN A 220 5.09 16.69 -9.44
N ALA A 221 5.83 17.26 -8.48
CA ALA A 221 7.26 17.01 -8.35
C ALA A 221 7.58 15.51 -8.10
N LEU A 222 6.72 14.79 -7.38
CA LEU A 222 6.84 13.34 -7.21
C LEU A 222 6.62 12.58 -8.53
N CYS A 223 5.62 12.99 -9.30
CA CYS A 223 5.34 12.38 -10.62
C CYS A 223 6.49 12.64 -11.60
N ASP A 224 6.99 13.87 -11.66
CA ASP A 224 8.11 14.26 -12.53
C ASP A 224 9.41 13.51 -12.16
N ALA A 225 9.61 13.21 -10.88
CA ALA A 225 10.77 12.50 -10.37
C ALA A 225 10.86 11.03 -10.79
N ILE A 226 9.75 10.46 -11.30
CA ILE A 226 9.64 9.03 -11.69
C ILE A 226 9.19 8.83 -13.14
N ALA A 227 9.09 9.91 -13.91
CA ALA A 227 8.69 9.93 -15.33
C ALA A 227 9.70 9.28 -16.27
#